data_3c2dd29934b1fd345ef3dd8d152c508a
#
_entry.id   3c2dd29934b1fd345ef3dd8d152c508a
#
_cell.length_a   1.000
_cell.length_b   1.000
_cell.length_c   1.000
_cell.angle_alpha   90.00
_cell.angle_beta   90.00
_cell.angle_gamma   90.00
#
_symmetry.space_group_name_H-M   'P 1'
#
loop_
_entity.id
_entity.type
_entity.pdbx_description
1 polymer ?
#
loop_
_entity_poly.entity_id
_entity_poly.type
_entity_poly.pdbx_seq_one_letter_code
_entity_poly.pdbx_strand_id
1 'polypeptide(L)'
;MKLLAVGLIALSTGACSFSFGLSALDDEEPKSTGAIAAKAVTPLSADLDDEDWRRAKAALAVALDPQGPGTLVSWDNPATTMKGTFTPMGAPFVKNDEICRSFSAHLSGPSAASLQGMACRPSGGEWAIRDVKPLKAQAKV
;
A
#
# COMPACT_ATOMS: atom_id res chain seq x y z
N MET A 1 55.60 -0.96 41.65
CA MET A 1 55.37 0.49 41.74
C MET A 1 54.49 0.85 40.58
N LYS A 2 53.16 0.98 40.82
CA LYS A 2 52.36 2.22 40.89
C LYS A 2 52.34 2.94 39.53
N LEU A 3 51.22 3.15 38.89
CA LEU A 3 50.07 3.98 39.28
C LEU A 3 48.84 3.66 38.42
N LEU A 4 47.69 3.62 39.09
CA LEU A 4 46.35 3.67 38.56
C LEU A 4 46.08 5.01 37.87
N ALA A 5 45.47 4.99 36.67
CA ALA A 5 44.81 6.13 36.09
C ALA A 5 43.34 5.78 35.86
N VAL A 6 42.50 6.30 36.73
CA VAL A 6 41.05 6.27 36.66
C VAL A 6 40.59 7.31 35.66
N GLY A 7 40.06 6.89 34.51
CA GLY A 7 39.45 7.76 33.54
C GLY A 7 37.95 7.92 33.82
N LEU A 8 37.58 9.13 34.19
CA LEU A 8 36.19 9.56 34.42
C LEU A 8 35.45 9.67 33.07
N ILE A 9 34.45 8.82 32.85
CA ILE A 9 33.55 8.94 31.71
C ILE A 9 32.40 9.85 32.13
N ALA A 10 32.40 11.07 31.56
CA ALA A 10 31.29 12.01 31.70
C ALA A 10 30.10 11.58 30.83
N LEU A 11 29.00 11.17 31.45
CA LEU A 11 27.73 10.99 30.79
C LEU A 11 27.10 12.37 30.50
N SER A 12 27.10 12.77 29.23
CA SER A 12 26.34 13.94 28.77
C SER A 12 24.90 13.49 28.46
N THR A 13 23.98 13.73 29.40
CA THR A 13 22.54 13.62 29.20
C THR A 13 22.07 14.83 28.39
N GLY A 14 21.83 14.63 27.10
CA GLY A 14 21.16 15.59 26.25
C GLY A 14 19.69 15.71 26.60
N ALA A 15 19.34 16.77 27.33
CA ALA A 15 17.94 17.12 27.60
C ALA A 15 17.33 17.70 26.32
N CYS A 16 16.40 16.95 25.69
CA CYS A 16 15.50 17.50 24.69
C CYS A 16 14.51 18.43 25.38
N SER A 17 14.75 19.74 25.30
CA SER A 17 13.81 20.77 25.74
C SER A 17 12.64 20.81 24.78
N PHE A 18 11.52 20.24 25.16
CA PHE A 18 10.22 20.48 24.52
C PHE A 18 9.72 21.86 24.99
N SER A 19 9.89 22.85 24.15
CA SER A 19 9.26 24.17 24.37
C SER A 19 7.77 24.09 24.01
N PHE A 20 6.94 23.92 25.01
CA PHE A 20 5.51 24.23 24.86
C PHE A 20 5.38 25.76 24.86
N GLY A 21 5.27 26.34 23.69
CA GLY A 21 4.83 27.70 23.54
C GLY A 21 3.39 27.84 23.99
N LEU A 22 3.18 28.32 25.21
CA LEU A 22 1.88 28.87 25.59
C LEU A 22 1.73 30.20 24.85
N SER A 23 1.11 30.17 23.71
CA SER A 23 0.58 31.37 23.06
C SER A 23 -0.93 31.35 23.21
N ALA A 24 -1.38 32.21 24.11
CA ALA A 24 -2.64 33.00 24.11
C ALA A 24 -3.85 32.35 23.44
N LEU A 25 -4.78 32.06 24.34
CA LEU A 25 -6.21 32.27 24.25
C LEU A 25 -6.64 33.12 23.04
N ASP A 26 -7.02 32.43 21.98
CA ASP A 26 -8.03 32.95 21.06
C ASP A 26 -9.06 31.85 20.90
N ASP A 27 -10.28 32.17 21.39
CA ASP A 27 -11.46 31.36 21.28
C ASP A 27 -11.87 31.29 19.81
N GLU A 28 -11.36 30.31 19.09
CA GLU A 28 -12.02 29.76 17.92
C GLU A 28 -12.05 28.25 18.08
N GLU A 29 -13.19 27.82 18.62
CA GLU A 29 -13.61 26.42 18.62
C GLU A 29 -13.45 25.88 17.20
N PRO A 30 -12.50 24.93 16.94
CA PRO A 30 -12.51 24.27 15.66
C PRO A 30 -13.79 23.47 15.60
N LYS A 31 -14.73 23.99 14.85
CA LYS A 31 -15.94 23.30 14.44
C LYS A 31 -15.49 22.01 13.80
N SER A 32 -15.48 20.95 14.60
CA SER A 32 -15.30 19.59 14.13
C SER A 32 -16.49 19.30 13.20
N THR A 33 -16.37 19.72 11.97
CA THR A 33 -17.17 19.14 10.91
C THR A 33 -16.69 17.70 10.84
N GLY A 34 -17.52 16.80 11.37
CA GLY A 34 -17.37 15.38 11.17
C GLY A 34 -17.40 15.10 9.66
N ALA A 35 -16.27 15.29 9.02
CA ALA A 35 -16.05 14.77 7.69
C ALA A 35 -16.13 13.27 7.87
N ILE A 36 -17.26 12.69 7.48
CA ILE A 36 -17.36 11.27 7.20
C ILE A 36 -16.26 11.05 6.19
N ALA A 37 -15.16 10.42 6.62
CA ALA A 37 -14.08 10.04 5.72
C ALA A 37 -14.73 9.25 4.59
N ALA A 38 -14.82 9.83 3.41
CA ALA A 38 -15.34 9.13 2.25
C ALA A 38 -14.51 7.86 2.10
N LYS A 39 -15.15 6.68 2.17
CA LYS A 39 -14.47 5.40 1.99
C LYS A 39 -13.67 5.50 0.68
N ALA A 40 -12.36 5.34 0.77
CA ALA A 40 -11.51 5.37 -0.40
C ALA A 40 -11.96 4.26 -1.36
N VAL A 41 -12.45 4.65 -2.52
CA VAL A 41 -12.84 3.69 -3.56
C VAL A 41 -11.57 3.06 -4.09
N THR A 42 -11.43 1.75 -3.91
CA THR A 42 -10.29 1.03 -4.44
C THR A 42 -10.48 0.78 -5.93
N PRO A 43 -9.42 0.82 -6.74
CA PRO A 43 -9.54 0.61 -8.19
C PRO A 43 -9.99 -0.81 -8.57
N LEU A 44 -9.90 -1.78 -7.66
CA LEU A 44 -10.33 -3.16 -7.91
C LEU A 44 -11.81 -3.39 -7.63
N SER A 45 -12.33 -2.83 -6.54
CA SER A 45 -13.74 -2.89 -6.17
C SER A 45 -14.03 -1.85 -5.09
N ALA A 46 -15.20 -1.23 -5.16
CA ALA A 46 -15.68 -0.31 -4.12
C ALA A 46 -16.04 -1.02 -2.80
N ASP A 47 -16.21 -2.33 -2.84
CA ASP A 47 -16.63 -3.12 -1.68
C ASP A 47 -15.46 -3.61 -0.83
N LEU A 48 -14.22 -3.46 -1.28
CA LEU A 48 -13.04 -3.79 -0.50
C LEU A 48 -12.89 -2.78 0.66
N ASP A 49 -12.67 -3.29 1.85
CA ASP A 49 -12.30 -2.44 2.98
C ASP A 49 -10.79 -2.11 2.97
N ASP A 50 -10.34 -1.31 3.93
CA ASP A 50 -8.94 -0.89 4.01
C ASP A 50 -7.98 -2.06 4.23
N GLU A 51 -8.39 -3.08 4.98
CA GLU A 51 -7.57 -4.26 5.23
C GLU A 51 -7.54 -5.18 4.00
N ASP A 52 -8.66 -5.36 3.31
CA ASP A 52 -8.72 -6.06 2.03
C ASP A 52 -7.75 -5.40 1.04
N TRP A 53 -7.83 -4.08 0.94
CA TRP A 53 -6.98 -3.32 0.03
C TRP A 53 -5.50 -3.41 0.40
N ARG A 54 -5.17 -3.34 1.68
CA ARG A 54 -3.79 -3.49 2.17
C ARG A 54 -3.22 -4.86 1.78
N ARG A 55 -3.99 -5.93 1.95
CA ARG A 55 -3.61 -7.30 1.57
C ARG A 55 -3.49 -7.45 0.06
N ALA A 56 -4.44 -6.94 -0.68
CA ALA A 56 -4.42 -6.94 -2.13
C ALA A 56 -3.20 -6.20 -2.69
N LYS A 57 -2.86 -5.02 -2.17
CA LYS A 57 -1.65 -4.27 -2.56
C LYS A 57 -0.36 -5.06 -2.30
N ALA A 58 -0.27 -5.72 -1.17
CA ALA A 58 0.90 -6.53 -0.85
C ALA A 58 1.07 -7.69 -1.85
N ALA A 59 -0.02 -8.39 -2.17
CA ALA A 59 -0.01 -9.46 -3.17
C ALA A 59 0.29 -8.94 -4.58
N LEU A 60 -0.26 -7.79 -4.96
CA LEU A 60 0.02 -7.15 -6.24
C LEU A 60 1.51 -6.82 -6.39
N ALA A 61 2.12 -6.27 -5.34
CA ALA A 61 3.53 -5.92 -5.36
C ALA A 61 4.43 -7.15 -5.59
N VAL A 62 4.10 -8.27 -4.98
CA VAL A 62 4.82 -9.53 -5.17
C VAL A 62 4.60 -10.09 -6.59
N ALA A 63 3.35 -10.09 -7.06
CA ALA A 63 3.01 -10.61 -8.39
C ALA A 63 3.69 -9.84 -9.52
N LEU A 64 3.78 -8.51 -9.39
CA LEU A 64 4.30 -7.65 -10.44
C LEU A 64 5.80 -7.40 -10.36
N ASP A 65 6.48 -7.89 -9.31
CA ASP A 65 7.92 -7.72 -9.18
C ASP A 65 8.65 -8.20 -10.46
N PRO A 66 9.44 -7.33 -11.11
CA PRO A 66 10.19 -7.70 -12.31
C PRO A 66 11.18 -8.84 -12.09
N GLN A 67 11.66 -9.00 -10.87
CA GLN A 67 12.60 -10.06 -10.46
C GLN A 67 11.87 -11.26 -9.83
N GLY A 68 10.57 -11.16 -9.66
CA GLY A 68 9.75 -12.22 -9.11
C GLY A 68 9.52 -13.37 -10.09
N PRO A 69 8.95 -14.47 -9.60
CA PRO A 69 8.74 -15.70 -10.41
C PRO A 69 7.72 -15.52 -11.55
N GLY A 70 7.00 -14.39 -11.59
CA GLY A 70 6.01 -14.15 -12.63
C GLY A 70 4.77 -15.05 -12.53
N THR A 71 4.49 -15.57 -11.34
CA THR A 71 3.39 -16.50 -11.08
C THR A 71 2.22 -15.83 -10.39
N LEU A 72 1.12 -16.54 -10.31
CA LEU A 72 -0.07 -16.14 -9.57
C LEU A 72 0.25 -15.96 -8.08
N VAL A 73 -0.21 -14.85 -7.51
CA VAL A 73 -0.13 -14.55 -6.07
C VAL A 73 -1.53 -14.35 -5.51
N SER A 74 -1.84 -15.03 -4.42
CA SER A 74 -3.13 -14.98 -3.75
C SER A 74 -3.08 -14.12 -2.50
N TRP A 75 -4.23 -13.56 -2.13
CA TRP A 75 -4.49 -12.94 -0.84
C TRP A 75 -5.89 -13.31 -0.34
N ASP A 76 -6.10 -13.22 0.95
CA ASP A 76 -7.41 -13.42 1.56
C ASP A 76 -7.55 -12.58 2.83
N ASN A 77 -8.79 -12.25 3.17
CA ASN A 77 -9.16 -11.62 4.43
C ASN A 77 -10.28 -12.42 5.11
N PRO A 78 -9.98 -13.15 6.17
CA PRO A 78 -10.98 -13.95 6.88
C PRO A 78 -12.13 -13.12 7.48
N ALA A 79 -11.87 -11.84 7.82
CA ALA A 79 -12.87 -10.97 8.43
C ALA A 79 -13.99 -10.58 7.46
N THR A 80 -13.66 -10.33 6.20
CA THR A 80 -14.62 -9.96 5.14
C THR A 80 -15.00 -11.13 4.25
N THR A 81 -14.29 -12.24 4.37
CA THR A 81 -14.35 -13.40 3.43
C THR A 81 -13.95 -13.08 2.00
N MET A 82 -13.42 -11.88 1.75
CA MET A 82 -12.85 -11.50 0.47
C MET A 82 -11.54 -12.23 0.21
N LYS A 83 -11.37 -12.64 -1.03
CA LYS A 83 -10.14 -13.28 -1.54
C LYS A 83 -9.83 -12.75 -2.91
N GLY A 84 -8.58 -12.85 -3.30
CA GLY A 84 -8.22 -12.50 -4.66
C GLY A 84 -6.91 -13.11 -5.10
N THR A 85 -6.68 -13.06 -6.40
CA THR A 85 -5.43 -13.49 -7.02
C THR A 85 -4.99 -12.46 -8.03
N PHE A 86 -3.68 -12.28 -8.15
CA PHE A 86 -3.07 -11.51 -9.22
C PHE A 86 -2.16 -12.42 -10.04
N THR A 87 -2.27 -12.31 -11.34
CA THR A 87 -1.40 -13.00 -12.29
C THR A 87 -0.76 -11.95 -13.19
N PRO A 88 0.58 -11.82 -13.21
CA PRO A 88 1.23 -10.92 -14.13
C PRO A 88 1.04 -11.37 -15.57
N MET A 89 0.84 -10.42 -16.46
CA MET A 89 0.64 -10.65 -17.89
C MET A 89 1.79 -10.02 -18.67
N GLY A 90 2.56 -10.84 -19.34
CA GLY A 90 3.71 -10.38 -20.13
C GLY A 90 4.89 -9.89 -19.30
N ALA A 91 5.89 -9.37 -20.01
CA ALA A 91 7.09 -8.81 -19.42
C ALA A 91 6.82 -7.40 -18.87
N PRO A 92 7.56 -6.97 -17.83
CA PRO A 92 7.55 -5.59 -17.41
C PRO A 92 8.12 -4.68 -18.51
N PHE A 93 7.65 -3.44 -18.58
CA PHE A 93 8.08 -2.44 -19.54
C PHE A 93 8.20 -1.06 -18.87
N VAL A 94 8.90 -0.12 -19.50
CA VAL A 94 9.05 1.24 -19.00
C VAL A 94 8.07 2.16 -19.72
N LYS A 95 7.37 2.99 -18.97
CA LYS A 95 6.48 4.03 -19.48
C LYS A 95 6.56 5.26 -18.56
N ASN A 96 6.84 6.43 -19.11
CA ASN A 96 6.98 7.69 -18.36
C ASN A 96 7.93 7.58 -17.15
N ASP A 97 9.09 6.97 -17.35
CA ASP A 97 10.10 6.71 -16.31
C ASP A 97 9.63 5.83 -15.14
N GLU A 98 8.50 5.16 -15.30
CA GLU A 98 8.00 4.16 -14.36
C GLU A 98 8.12 2.75 -14.95
N ILE A 99 8.36 1.78 -14.08
CA ILE A 99 8.27 0.36 -14.46
C ILE A 99 6.79 -0.03 -14.38
N CYS A 100 6.25 -0.50 -15.50
CA CYS A 100 4.86 -0.93 -15.61
C CYS A 100 4.76 -2.43 -15.91
N ARG A 101 3.68 -3.05 -15.48
CA ARG A 101 3.34 -4.42 -15.83
C ARG A 101 1.83 -4.60 -15.88
N SER A 102 1.36 -5.34 -16.88
CA SER A 102 -0.04 -5.74 -16.97
C SER A 102 -0.34 -6.92 -16.05
N PHE A 103 -1.56 -7.02 -15.61
CA PHE A 103 -2.02 -8.11 -14.75
C PHE A 103 -3.48 -8.50 -15.03
N SER A 104 -3.83 -9.73 -14.68
CA SER A 104 -5.21 -10.13 -14.43
C SER A 104 -5.44 -10.30 -12.94
N ALA A 105 -6.64 -9.98 -12.48
CA ALA A 105 -7.06 -10.16 -11.11
C ALA A 105 -8.38 -10.90 -11.07
N HIS A 106 -8.51 -11.82 -10.13
CA HIS A 106 -9.78 -12.47 -9.82
C HIS A 106 -10.11 -12.22 -8.36
N LEU A 107 -11.25 -11.60 -8.13
CA LEU A 107 -11.83 -11.42 -6.80
C LEU A 107 -12.90 -12.48 -6.58
N SER A 108 -12.98 -13.02 -5.37
CA SER A 108 -13.99 -13.96 -4.93
C SER A 108 -14.47 -13.61 -3.53
N GLY A 109 -15.68 -14.03 -3.20
CA GLY A 109 -16.38 -13.66 -1.99
C GLY A 109 -17.62 -12.83 -2.33
N PRO A 110 -18.07 -11.91 -1.44
CA PRO A 110 -19.28 -11.12 -1.66
C PRO A 110 -19.29 -10.31 -2.96
N SER A 111 -18.12 -9.84 -3.41
CA SER A 111 -17.95 -9.00 -4.60
C SER A 111 -17.01 -9.67 -5.62
N ALA A 112 -17.44 -10.79 -6.15
CA ALA A 112 -16.69 -11.53 -7.16
C ALA A 112 -16.55 -10.75 -8.47
N ALA A 113 -15.33 -10.68 -9.00
CA ALA A 113 -15.04 -10.01 -10.28
C ALA A 113 -13.78 -10.58 -10.93
N SER A 114 -13.77 -10.56 -12.26
CA SER A 114 -12.59 -10.85 -13.06
C SER A 114 -12.16 -9.57 -13.77
N LEU A 115 -10.95 -9.15 -13.56
CA LEU A 115 -10.41 -7.86 -13.99
C LEU A 115 -9.09 -8.04 -14.73
N GLN A 116 -8.76 -7.09 -15.57
CA GLN A 116 -7.42 -6.92 -16.10
C GLN A 116 -7.01 -5.47 -16.00
N GLY A 117 -5.73 -5.21 -15.81
CA GLY A 117 -5.27 -3.86 -15.65
C GLY A 117 -3.77 -3.72 -15.86
N MET A 118 -3.32 -2.53 -15.60
CA MET A 118 -1.91 -2.15 -15.62
C MET A 118 -1.58 -1.40 -14.34
N ALA A 119 -0.48 -1.75 -13.73
CA ALA A 119 0.09 -0.99 -12.62
C ALA A 119 1.51 -0.56 -12.95
N CYS A 120 1.91 0.56 -12.40
CA CYS A 120 3.25 1.13 -12.56
C CYS A 120 3.81 1.52 -11.21
N ARG A 121 5.15 1.54 -11.10
CA ARG A 121 5.84 2.09 -9.95
C ARG A 121 7.01 2.97 -10.39
N PRO A 122 7.23 4.12 -9.76
CA PRO A 122 8.47 4.86 -9.92
C PRO A 122 9.64 4.07 -9.31
N SER A 123 10.86 4.42 -9.67
CA SER A 123 12.05 3.81 -9.08
C SER A 123 12.05 3.94 -7.56
N GLY A 124 12.10 2.81 -6.85
CA GLY A 124 12.04 2.76 -5.39
C GLY A 124 10.67 3.06 -4.77
N GLY A 125 9.63 3.24 -5.59
CA GLY A 125 8.27 3.51 -5.12
C GLY A 125 7.38 2.28 -5.03
N GLU A 126 6.12 2.51 -4.64
CA GLU A 126 5.09 1.48 -4.58
C GLU A 126 4.36 1.30 -5.92
N TRP A 127 3.82 0.11 -6.13
CA TRP A 127 2.94 -0.15 -7.26
C TRP A 127 1.61 0.59 -7.10
N ALA A 128 1.22 1.30 -8.14
CA ALA A 128 -0.07 1.97 -8.25
C ALA A 128 -0.80 1.47 -9.50
N ILE A 129 -2.04 1.06 -9.33
CA ILE A 129 -2.91 0.68 -10.46
C ILE A 129 -3.22 1.94 -11.26
N ARG A 130 -2.89 1.93 -12.55
CA ARG A 130 -3.11 3.05 -13.48
C ARG A 130 -4.38 2.87 -14.30
N ASP A 131 -4.72 1.64 -14.61
CA ASP A 131 -5.90 1.28 -15.37
C ASP A 131 -6.41 -0.10 -14.92
N VAL A 132 -7.71 -0.27 -14.86
CA VAL A 132 -8.35 -1.54 -14.59
C VAL A 132 -9.72 -1.58 -15.25
N LYS A 133 -10.05 -2.71 -15.84
CA LYS A 133 -11.33 -2.96 -16.52
C LYS A 133 -11.78 -4.39 -16.31
N PRO A 134 -13.08 -4.67 -16.39
CA PRO A 134 -13.57 -6.03 -16.37
C PRO A 134 -12.93 -6.87 -17.47
N LEU A 135 -12.50 -8.06 -17.11
CA LEU A 135 -12.05 -9.04 -18.09
C LEU A 135 -13.30 -9.52 -18.86
N LYS A 136 -13.37 -9.20 -20.15
CA LYS A 136 -14.46 -9.68 -20.99
C LYS A 136 -14.37 -11.21 -21.04
N ALA A 137 -15.43 -11.88 -20.61
CA ALA A 137 -15.57 -13.30 -20.86
C ALA A 137 -15.48 -13.50 -22.38
N GLN A 138 -14.47 -14.27 -22.81
CA GLN A 138 -14.42 -14.67 -24.20
C GLN A 138 -15.66 -15.51 -24.44
N ALA A 139 -16.58 -15.00 -25.29
CA ALA A 139 -17.69 -15.82 -25.76
C ALA A 139 -17.07 -17.07 -26.40
N LYS A 140 -17.37 -18.23 -25.80
CA LYS A 140 -17.08 -19.50 -26.45
C LYS A 140 -17.84 -19.51 -27.77
N VAL A 141 -17.09 -19.46 -28.86
CA VAL A 141 -17.60 -19.79 -30.20
C VAL A 141 -17.80 -21.31 -30.26
#